data_5f29d9adcd7f67ef9c10ad605bd5dee4
#
_entry.id   5f29d9adcd7f67ef9c10ad605bd5dee4
#
_cell.length_a   1.000
_cell.length_b   1.000
_cell.length_c   1.000
_cell.angle_alpha   90.00
_cell.angle_beta   90.00
_cell.angle_gamma   90.00
#
_symmetry.space_group_name_H-M   'P 1'
#
loop_
_entity.id
_entity.type
_entity.pdbx_description
1 polymer ?
#
loop_
_entity_poly.entity_id
_entity_poly.type
_entity_poly.pdbx_seq_one_letter_code
_entity_poly.pdbx_strand_id
1 'polypeptide(L)'
;MAGAPGQELVEAGHAARVLEACGVLLRRIHETATSVLGAGAHDAGKVLVHGDFGPNNLLLDPVSFQVTGVVDWEFAHVGDAVEDLAWCEWIVRMHHAEHHQELDHFFNAYGGAVPAWPVRRAAMLSRCAELEQFCHRGDPNGPGVRQWQERTAETAGWQE
;
A
#
# COMPACT_ATOMS: atom_id res chain seq x y z
N MET A 1 17.45 -1.58 17.93
CA MET A 1 16.25 -0.97 18.52
C MET A 1 15.08 -1.30 17.61
N ALA A 2 13.93 -1.66 18.18
CA ALA A 2 12.71 -1.82 17.38
C ALA A 2 12.29 -0.42 16.89
N GLY A 3 11.94 -0.28 15.61
CA GLY A 3 11.45 0.98 15.06
C GLY A 3 10.04 1.31 15.58
N ALA A 4 9.61 2.54 15.41
CA ALA A 4 8.24 2.96 15.65
C ALA A 4 7.36 2.59 14.43
N PRO A 5 6.09 2.20 14.63
CA PRO A 5 5.14 2.00 13.54
C PRO A 5 4.98 3.29 12.72
N GLY A 6 5.02 3.17 11.40
CA GLY A 6 4.92 4.34 10.52
C GLY A 6 3.60 5.10 10.68
N GLN A 7 2.48 4.39 10.89
CA GLN A 7 1.19 5.03 11.15
C GLN A 7 1.22 5.94 12.40
N GLU A 8 1.88 5.54 13.48
CA GLU A 8 2.00 6.38 14.69
C GLU A 8 2.80 7.65 14.41
N LEU A 9 3.83 7.56 13.54
CA LEU A 9 4.60 8.72 13.12
C LEU A 9 3.81 9.64 12.17
N VAL A 10 2.92 9.10 11.35
CA VAL A 10 1.97 9.90 10.55
C VAL A 10 1.04 10.68 11.48
N GLU A 11 0.43 10.00 12.45
CA GLU A 11 -0.47 10.62 13.44
C GLU A 11 0.25 11.67 14.31
N ALA A 12 1.56 11.50 14.52
CA ALA A 12 2.39 12.48 15.20
C ALA A 12 2.80 13.71 14.35
N GLY A 13 2.28 13.82 13.10
CA GLY A 13 2.50 14.95 12.20
C GLY A 13 3.74 14.82 11.31
N HIS A 14 4.27 13.61 11.13
CA HIS A 14 5.45 13.36 10.29
C HIS A 14 5.10 12.70 8.94
N ALA A 15 3.88 12.89 8.45
CA ALA A 15 3.35 12.23 7.25
C ALA A 15 4.27 12.36 6.03
N ALA A 16 4.73 13.56 5.70
CA ALA A 16 5.63 13.79 4.57
C ALA A 16 6.88 12.89 4.61
N ARG A 17 7.56 12.81 5.76
CA ARG A 17 8.78 12.03 5.92
C ARG A 17 8.52 10.52 5.87
N VAL A 18 7.42 10.08 6.48
CA VAL A 18 7.02 8.66 6.45
C VAL A 18 6.66 8.26 5.02
N LEU A 19 5.89 9.07 4.30
CA LEU A 19 5.49 8.79 2.93
C LEU A 19 6.67 8.84 1.96
N GLU A 20 7.62 9.74 2.15
CA GLU A 20 8.89 9.71 1.42
C GLU A 20 9.65 8.38 1.64
N ALA A 21 9.77 7.95 2.89
CA ALA A 21 10.40 6.66 3.21
C ALA A 21 9.65 5.46 2.60
N CYS A 22 8.30 5.50 2.59
CA CYS A 22 7.47 4.51 1.89
C CYS A 22 7.82 4.45 0.40
N GLY A 23 7.90 5.58 -0.28
CA GLY A 23 8.21 5.64 -1.71
C GLY A 23 9.59 5.07 -2.05
N VAL A 24 10.62 5.49 -1.33
CA VAL A 24 11.99 4.97 -1.51
C VAL A 24 12.04 3.46 -1.30
N LEU A 25 11.40 2.97 -0.25
CA LEU A 25 11.41 1.54 0.07
C LEU A 25 10.63 0.73 -0.97
N LEU A 26 9.42 1.17 -1.33
CA LEU A 26 8.59 0.45 -2.30
C LEU A 26 9.31 0.29 -3.64
N ARG A 27 9.99 1.34 -4.10
CA ARG A 27 10.82 1.24 -5.29
C ARG A 27 11.85 0.11 -5.18
N ARG A 28 12.56 0.03 -4.05
CA ARG A 28 13.56 -1.02 -3.83
C ARG A 28 12.94 -2.44 -3.79
N ILE A 29 11.73 -2.56 -3.22
CA ILE A 29 10.99 -3.83 -3.24
C ILE A 29 10.66 -4.20 -4.69
N HIS A 30 10.14 -3.28 -5.48
CA HIS A 30 9.77 -3.51 -6.88
C HIS A 30 10.99 -3.72 -7.82
N GLU A 31 12.18 -3.27 -7.44
CA GLU A 31 13.44 -3.54 -8.14
C GLU A 31 14.03 -4.92 -7.76
N THR A 32 13.47 -5.60 -6.76
CA THR A 32 13.92 -6.94 -6.35
C THR A 32 13.56 -7.95 -7.44
N ALA A 33 14.52 -8.82 -7.77
CA ALA A 33 14.31 -9.84 -8.79
C ALA A 33 13.19 -10.81 -8.40
N THR A 34 12.15 -10.90 -9.21
CA THR A 34 10.98 -11.77 -8.97
C THR A 34 11.33 -13.27 -8.98
N SER A 35 12.50 -13.62 -9.54
CA SER A 35 13.04 -14.99 -9.50
C SER A 35 13.23 -15.55 -8.09
N VAL A 36 13.35 -14.70 -7.06
CA VAL A 36 13.42 -15.15 -5.65
C VAL A 36 12.12 -15.84 -5.19
N LEU A 37 11.00 -15.56 -5.87
CA LEU A 37 9.71 -16.20 -5.62
C LEU A 37 9.40 -17.34 -6.60
N GLY A 38 10.40 -17.78 -7.40
CA GLY A 38 10.19 -18.81 -8.42
C GLY A 38 9.44 -18.34 -9.67
N ALA A 39 9.37 -17.03 -9.88
CA ALA A 39 8.70 -16.43 -11.05
C ALA A 39 9.42 -16.84 -12.36
N GLY A 40 8.64 -17.14 -13.38
CA GLY A 40 9.11 -17.59 -14.69
C GLY A 40 9.22 -16.46 -15.72
N ALA A 41 9.60 -16.81 -16.94
CA ALA A 41 9.74 -15.87 -18.06
C ALA A 41 8.43 -15.17 -18.47
N HIS A 42 7.28 -15.64 -18.01
CA HIS A 42 5.96 -15.03 -18.26
C HIS A 42 5.69 -13.78 -17.40
N ASP A 43 6.55 -13.51 -16.40
CA ASP A 43 6.40 -12.40 -15.46
C ASP A 43 7.21 -11.17 -15.88
N ALA A 44 7.54 -11.03 -17.17
CA ALA A 44 8.27 -9.88 -17.70
C ALA A 44 7.50 -8.58 -17.41
N GLY A 45 8.15 -7.64 -16.71
CA GLY A 45 7.54 -6.36 -16.30
C GLY A 45 6.73 -6.42 -15.01
N LYS A 46 6.57 -7.61 -14.40
CA LYS A 46 5.99 -7.76 -13.07
C LYS A 46 7.04 -7.52 -11.97
N VAL A 47 6.54 -7.14 -10.81
CA VAL A 47 7.35 -6.84 -9.62
C VAL A 47 6.97 -7.74 -8.45
N LEU A 48 7.80 -7.73 -7.41
CA LEU A 48 7.39 -8.26 -6.11
C LEU A 48 6.41 -7.28 -5.47
N VAL A 49 5.14 -7.66 -5.42
CA VAL A 49 4.06 -6.91 -4.74
C VAL A 49 4.02 -7.35 -3.28
N HIS A 50 3.96 -6.39 -2.35
CA HIS A 50 3.75 -6.66 -0.93
C HIS A 50 2.29 -7.07 -0.64
N GLY A 51 1.35 -6.41 -1.32
CA GLY A 51 -0.09 -6.70 -1.24
C GLY A 51 -0.83 -6.02 -0.09
N ASP A 52 -0.11 -5.45 0.89
CA ASP A 52 -0.65 -4.59 1.95
C ASP A 52 0.36 -3.49 2.33
N PHE A 53 0.99 -2.88 1.33
CA PHE A 53 2.03 -1.89 1.53
C PHE A 53 1.47 -0.54 1.98
N GLY A 54 1.98 -0.04 3.11
CA GLY A 54 1.62 1.29 3.63
C GLY A 54 2.32 1.62 4.95
N PRO A 55 2.09 2.81 5.50
CA PRO A 55 2.67 3.23 6.79
C PRO A 55 2.40 2.27 7.95
N ASN A 56 1.26 1.57 7.92
CA ASN A 56 0.86 0.58 8.91
C ASN A 56 1.83 -0.60 9.03
N ASN A 57 2.46 -1.00 7.93
CA ASN A 57 3.34 -2.18 7.84
C ASN A 57 4.83 -1.82 7.79
N LEU A 58 5.18 -0.56 8.09
CA LEU A 58 6.56 -0.09 8.20
C LEU A 58 6.94 0.18 9.64
N LEU A 59 8.17 -0.19 9.97
CA LEU A 59 8.86 0.22 11.19
C LEU A 59 9.99 1.20 10.82
N LEU A 60 10.02 2.38 11.45
CA LEU A 60 11.01 3.40 11.18
C LEU A 60 11.73 3.83 12.48
N ASP A 61 12.98 4.20 12.34
CA ASP A 61 13.67 4.95 13.39
C ASP A 61 13.00 6.32 13.55
N PRO A 62 12.52 6.69 14.75
CA PRO A 62 11.70 7.90 14.93
C PRO A 62 12.48 9.21 14.80
N VAL A 63 13.81 9.16 14.73
CA VAL A 63 14.67 10.33 14.58
C VAL A 63 15.13 10.52 13.15
N SER A 64 15.67 9.47 12.54
CA SER A 64 16.21 9.50 11.17
C SER A 64 15.15 9.21 10.10
N PHE A 65 14.04 8.56 10.45
CA PHE A 65 13.02 8.02 9.56
C PHE A 65 13.54 6.94 8.60
N GLN A 66 14.67 6.35 8.92
CA GLN A 66 15.15 5.19 8.20
C GLN A 66 14.26 3.99 8.51
N VAL A 67 13.88 3.27 7.46
CA VAL A 67 13.10 2.04 7.62
C VAL A 67 13.98 0.97 8.27
N THR A 68 13.49 0.44 9.38
CA THR A 68 14.16 -0.62 10.17
C THR A 68 13.50 -1.98 9.95
N GLY A 69 12.29 -2.02 9.39
CA GLY A 69 11.59 -3.26 9.06
C GLY A 69 10.34 -3.03 8.22
N VAL A 70 9.96 -4.08 7.48
CA VAL A 70 8.69 -4.22 6.79
C VAL A 70 8.07 -5.52 7.27
N VAL A 71 6.81 -5.47 7.65
CA VAL A 71 6.08 -6.60 8.23
C VAL A 71 4.86 -6.95 7.38
N ASP A 72 4.24 -8.08 7.67
CA ASP A 72 2.95 -8.50 7.11
C ASP A 72 2.97 -8.80 5.61
N TRP A 73 3.85 -9.70 5.22
CA TRP A 73 4.04 -10.17 3.84
C TRP A 73 3.06 -11.27 3.41
N GLU A 74 1.99 -11.49 4.15
CA GLU A 74 1.08 -12.63 3.90
C GLU A 74 0.37 -12.57 2.53
N PHE A 75 0.24 -11.38 1.95
CA PHE A 75 -0.35 -11.17 0.63
C PHE A 75 0.69 -11.00 -0.49
N ALA A 76 1.97 -11.23 -0.20
CA ALA A 76 3.02 -11.01 -1.19
C ALA A 76 2.90 -11.95 -2.40
N HIS A 77 3.08 -11.39 -3.59
CA HIS A 77 3.00 -12.13 -4.85
C HIS A 77 3.76 -11.41 -5.97
N VAL A 78 3.82 -12.02 -7.14
CA VAL A 78 4.33 -11.37 -8.36
C VAL A 78 3.17 -10.73 -9.10
N GLY A 79 3.19 -9.41 -9.27
CA GLY A 79 2.07 -8.65 -9.81
C GLY A 79 2.48 -7.32 -10.45
N ASP A 80 1.52 -6.42 -10.60
CA ASP A 80 1.74 -5.10 -11.18
C ASP A 80 2.10 -4.08 -10.10
N ALA A 81 3.08 -3.22 -10.37
CA ALA A 81 3.52 -2.18 -9.42
C ALA A 81 2.38 -1.26 -8.94
N VAL A 82 1.35 -1.08 -9.76
CA VAL A 82 0.19 -0.26 -9.41
C VAL A 82 -0.59 -0.80 -8.22
N GLU A 83 -0.51 -2.09 -7.95
CA GLU A 83 -1.22 -2.72 -6.83
C GLU A 83 -0.77 -2.12 -5.50
N ASP A 84 0.53 -2.09 -5.23
CA ASP A 84 1.07 -1.48 -4.01
C ASP A 84 1.01 0.05 -4.02
N LEU A 85 1.25 0.68 -5.18
CA LEU A 85 1.15 2.15 -5.31
C LEU A 85 -0.25 2.65 -4.97
N ALA A 86 -1.26 2.01 -5.53
CA ALA A 86 -2.65 2.35 -5.28
C ALA A 86 -3.07 2.00 -3.85
N TRP A 87 -2.55 0.88 -3.31
CA TRP A 87 -2.94 0.46 -1.97
C TRP A 87 -2.35 1.35 -0.89
N CYS A 88 -1.11 1.80 -1.02
CA CYS A 88 -0.53 2.81 -0.11
C CYS A 88 -1.34 4.11 -0.14
N GLU A 89 -1.70 4.61 -1.32
CA GLU A 89 -2.58 5.76 -1.45
C GLU A 89 -3.95 5.51 -0.79
N TRP A 90 -4.53 4.32 -0.98
CA TRP A 90 -5.81 3.95 -0.37
C TRP A 90 -5.73 3.99 1.17
N ILE A 91 -4.67 3.43 1.76
CA ILE A 91 -4.46 3.44 3.21
C ILE A 91 -4.42 4.88 3.74
N VAL A 92 -3.68 5.77 3.06
CA VAL A 92 -3.59 7.18 3.46
C VAL A 92 -4.95 7.87 3.34
N ARG A 93 -5.66 7.72 2.23
CA ARG A 93 -6.97 8.34 2.02
C ARG A 93 -8.04 7.84 2.99
N MET A 94 -7.99 6.55 3.34
CA MET A 94 -8.98 5.91 4.22
C MET A 94 -8.72 6.16 5.71
N HIS A 95 -7.46 6.16 6.12
CA HIS A 95 -7.10 6.17 7.55
C HIS A 95 -6.40 7.45 8.00
N HIS A 96 -5.88 8.24 7.08
CA HIS A 96 -5.12 9.47 7.32
C HIS A 96 -5.54 10.55 6.32
N ALA A 97 -6.86 10.72 6.12
CA ALA A 97 -7.43 11.58 5.06
C ALA A 97 -6.91 13.02 5.10
N GLU A 98 -6.60 13.54 6.28
CA GLU A 98 -6.01 14.87 6.50
C GLU A 98 -4.60 15.02 5.89
N HIS A 99 -3.92 13.89 5.63
CA HIS A 99 -2.58 13.84 5.07
C HIS A 99 -2.55 13.42 3.59
N HIS A 100 -3.70 13.36 2.90
CA HIS A 100 -3.72 12.91 1.50
C HIS A 100 -2.88 13.79 0.56
N GLN A 101 -2.72 15.07 0.86
CA GLN A 101 -1.87 15.99 0.09
C GLN A 101 -0.37 15.63 0.18
N GLU A 102 0.03 14.93 1.23
CA GLU A 102 1.40 14.47 1.42
C GLU A 102 1.77 13.25 0.53
N LEU A 103 0.79 12.69 -0.19
CA LEU A 103 1.02 11.59 -1.14
C LEU A 103 1.99 11.97 -2.27
N ASP A 104 2.14 13.25 -2.57
CA ASP A 104 3.16 13.72 -3.51
C ASP A 104 4.58 13.31 -3.06
N HIS A 105 4.86 13.28 -1.76
CA HIS A 105 6.14 12.82 -1.22
C HIS A 105 6.37 11.33 -1.52
N PHE A 106 5.32 10.51 -1.39
CA PHE A 106 5.37 9.09 -1.71
C PHE A 106 5.66 8.84 -3.19
N PHE A 107 4.86 9.44 -4.08
CA PHE A 107 5.01 9.24 -5.51
C PHE A 107 6.31 9.80 -6.05
N ASN A 108 6.74 10.98 -5.60
CA ASN A 108 8.02 11.58 -6.00
C ASN A 108 9.21 10.72 -5.57
N ALA A 109 9.19 10.19 -4.34
CA ALA A 109 10.24 9.34 -3.81
C ALA A 109 10.28 7.96 -4.48
N TYR A 110 9.12 7.38 -4.82
CA TYR A 110 9.04 6.18 -5.63
C TYR A 110 9.67 6.42 -7.02
N GLY A 111 9.40 7.57 -7.62
CA GLY A 111 9.92 7.97 -8.93
C GLY A 111 9.24 7.26 -10.10
N GLY A 112 9.58 7.69 -11.32
CA GLY A 112 8.93 7.20 -12.52
C GLY A 112 7.56 7.86 -12.78
N ALA A 113 6.82 7.32 -13.74
CA ALA A 113 5.49 7.82 -14.07
C ALA A 113 4.46 7.31 -13.05
N VAL A 114 3.77 8.22 -12.37
CA VAL A 114 2.63 7.87 -11.52
C VAL A 114 1.49 7.37 -12.41
N PRO A 115 0.92 6.16 -12.16
CA PRO A 115 -0.21 5.68 -12.92
C PRO A 115 -1.39 6.67 -12.84
N ALA A 116 -2.12 6.85 -13.95
CA ALA A 116 -3.25 7.76 -14.00
C ALA A 116 -4.31 7.39 -12.94
N TRP A 117 -5.00 8.40 -12.40
CA TRP A 117 -6.00 8.22 -11.35
C TRP A 117 -7.02 7.10 -11.63
N PRO A 118 -7.63 6.98 -12.83
CA PRO A 118 -8.56 5.90 -13.09
C PRO A 118 -7.95 4.50 -12.91
N VAL A 119 -6.66 4.35 -13.22
CA VAL A 119 -5.93 3.08 -13.08
C VAL A 119 -5.67 2.77 -11.61
N ARG A 120 -5.21 3.77 -10.83
CA ARG A 120 -4.99 3.61 -9.38
C ARG A 120 -6.29 3.29 -8.65
N ARG A 121 -7.37 4.03 -8.97
CA ARG A 121 -8.69 3.80 -8.38
C ARG A 121 -9.26 2.42 -8.72
N ALA A 122 -9.08 1.94 -9.96
CA ALA A 122 -9.48 0.60 -10.34
C ALA A 122 -8.73 -0.48 -9.54
N ALA A 123 -7.42 -0.30 -9.31
CA ALA A 123 -6.63 -1.20 -8.48
C ALA A 123 -7.10 -1.20 -7.01
N MET A 124 -7.41 -0.04 -6.44
CA MET A 124 -8.00 0.08 -5.08
C MET A 124 -9.31 -0.70 -4.96
N LEU A 125 -10.23 -0.50 -5.92
CA LEU A 125 -11.52 -1.18 -5.93
C LEU A 125 -11.38 -2.70 -6.11
N SER A 126 -10.45 -3.15 -6.95
CA SER A 126 -10.14 -4.57 -7.10
C SER A 126 -9.68 -5.18 -5.78
N ARG A 127 -8.77 -4.50 -5.09
CA ARG A 127 -8.26 -4.98 -3.80
C ARG A 127 -9.35 -5.00 -2.72
N CYS A 128 -10.21 -3.99 -2.64
CA CYS A 128 -11.35 -3.99 -1.73
C CYS A 128 -12.26 -5.20 -1.98
N ALA A 129 -12.55 -5.51 -3.24
CA ALA A 129 -13.38 -6.67 -3.61
C ALA A 129 -12.72 -8.02 -3.22
N GLU A 130 -11.40 -8.14 -3.36
CA GLU A 130 -10.65 -9.33 -2.93
C GLU A 130 -10.74 -9.54 -1.42
N LEU A 131 -10.59 -8.46 -0.63
CA LEU A 131 -10.68 -8.51 0.82
C LEU A 131 -12.11 -8.77 1.31
N GLU A 132 -13.13 -8.24 0.61
CA GLU A 132 -14.52 -8.63 0.85
C GLU A 132 -14.73 -10.13 0.63
N GLN A 133 -14.24 -10.67 -0.48
CA GLN A 133 -14.32 -12.10 -0.77
C GLN A 133 -13.56 -12.94 0.25
N PHE A 134 -12.40 -12.46 0.72
CA PHE A 134 -11.65 -13.13 1.77
C PHE A 134 -12.48 -13.24 3.06
N CYS A 135 -13.09 -12.14 3.50
CA CYS A 135 -13.98 -12.14 4.67
C CYS A 135 -15.21 -13.02 4.45
N HIS A 136 -15.80 -12.97 3.25
CA HIS A 136 -16.99 -13.77 2.91
C HIS A 136 -16.74 -15.28 2.99
N ARG A 137 -15.53 -15.75 2.68
CA ARG A 137 -15.17 -17.18 2.83
C ARG A 137 -15.15 -17.64 4.30
N GLY A 138 -14.85 -16.73 5.24
CA GLY A 138 -14.86 -17.03 6.66
C GLY A 138 -16.27 -16.95 7.27
N ASP A 139 -16.94 -15.83 7.05
CA ASP A 139 -18.31 -15.55 7.51
C ASP A 139 -19.04 -14.67 6.49
N PRO A 140 -19.90 -15.25 5.63
CA PRO A 140 -20.63 -14.50 4.58
C PRO A 140 -21.49 -13.34 5.08
N ASN A 141 -21.94 -13.39 6.34
CA ASN A 141 -22.76 -12.36 6.96
C ASN A 141 -22.02 -11.57 8.05
N GLY A 142 -20.72 -11.80 8.15
CA GLY A 142 -19.87 -11.24 9.17
C GLY A 142 -19.66 -9.72 9.05
N PRO A 143 -19.18 -9.09 10.12
CA PRO A 143 -18.93 -7.64 10.12
C PRO A 143 -17.84 -7.24 9.09
N GLY A 144 -16.89 -8.12 8.81
CA GLY A 144 -15.83 -7.87 7.83
C GLY A 144 -16.36 -7.67 6.41
N VAL A 145 -17.35 -8.44 5.99
CA VAL A 145 -18.00 -8.29 4.67
C VAL A 145 -18.65 -6.91 4.57
N ARG A 146 -19.45 -6.52 5.57
CA ARG A 146 -20.11 -5.20 5.57
C ARG A 146 -19.10 -4.06 5.56
N GLN A 147 -18.04 -4.17 6.34
CA GLN A 147 -16.98 -3.18 6.40
C GLN A 147 -16.32 -2.98 5.02
N TRP A 148 -16.02 -4.07 4.30
CA TRP A 148 -15.41 -3.96 2.98
C TRP A 148 -16.38 -3.43 1.92
N GLN A 149 -17.68 -3.72 2.03
CA GLN A 149 -18.72 -3.12 1.18
C GLN A 149 -18.79 -1.60 1.39
N GLU A 150 -18.78 -1.14 2.63
CA GLU A 150 -18.77 0.30 2.96
C GLU A 150 -17.52 0.99 2.43
N ARG A 151 -16.33 0.41 2.64
CA ARG A 151 -15.05 0.92 2.13
C ARG A 151 -15.01 0.96 0.60
N THR A 152 -15.55 -0.05 -0.06
CA THR A 152 -15.65 -0.09 -1.52
C THR A 152 -16.54 1.06 -2.03
N ALA A 153 -17.70 1.27 -1.40
CA ALA A 153 -18.61 2.36 -1.77
C ALA A 153 -17.96 3.73 -1.56
N GLU A 154 -17.25 3.93 -0.45
CA GLU A 154 -16.51 5.16 -0.18
C GLU A 154 -15.41 5.39 -1.22
N THR A 155 -14.57 4.37 -1.50
CA THR A 155 -13.51 4.43 -2.51
C THR A 155 -14.07 4.76 -3.90
N ALA A 156 -15.23 4.22 -4.24
CA ALA A 156 -15.90 4.49 -5.51
C ALA A 156 -16.33 5.95 -5.66
N GLY A 157 -16.53 6.68 -4.57
CA GLY A 157 -16.87 8.10 -4.55
C GLY A 157 -15.66 9.04 -4.66
N TRP A 158 -14.43 8.56 -4.47
CA TRP A 158 -13.26 9.43 -4.45
C TRP A 158 -12.94 10.06 -5.80
N GLN A 159 -12.44 11.28 -5.72
CA GLN A 159 -11.85 12.03 -6.84
C GLN A 159 -10.34 12.15 -6.62
N GLU A 160 -9.59 12.48 -7.69
CA GLU A 160 -8.14 12.72 -7.63
C GLU A 160 -7.81 13.90 -6.73
#